data_33c80c40af6c43ffb335c4ea2136b0cb
#
_entry.id   33c80c40af6c43ffb335c4ea2136b0cb
#
_cell.length_a   1.000
_cell.length_b   1.000
_cell.length_c   1.000
_cell.angle_alpha   90.00
_cell.angle_beta   90.00
_cell.angle_gamma   90.00
#
_symmetry.space_group_name_H-M   'P 1'
#
loop_
_entity.id
_entity.type
_entity.pdbx_description
1 polymer ?
#
loop_
_entity_poly.entity_id
_entity_poly.type
_entity_poly.pdbx_seq_one_letter_code
_entity_poly.pdbx_strand_id
1 'polypeptide(L)'
;MGPLRGKILATAAGFSQRLGRLARRLARRPVVLALVGGLAAASAAGVLSSLFPMLAPFGDLQAHLSAAAAVAAAACLAIRSRAWAAAAAVVLAANLAVVGSRLAAVETCAVHSAASGQHVLRVMTLNVWGRNGDAAALADAVARHRPDLLLLQELRPQHAALLDRLRGQYAHRILCDAHDDCGIAVLSAYPLERLRVVGDDTLMLVETRARAGGGELVLLTTHMLRPYYGRGQAHQFAALAEEVERMPANSVVAGDFNSTLWSANLSRFVQRAGVCAGNAGHATWPSWLGPLGLPIDHVFLKEGVSLFGIRTVTGTGSDHRGLLFTVGLR
;
A
#
# COMPACT_ATOMS: atom_id res chain seq x y z
N MET A 1 -53.58 -38.03 40.17
CA MET A 1 -53.28 -37.74 38.75
C MET A 1 -52.18 -36.64 38.57
N GLY A 2 -51.27 -36.42 39.52
CA GLY A 2 -50.29 -35.29 39.52
C GLY A 2 -48.89 -35.56 38.92
N PRO A 3 -48.16 -36.66 39.20
CA PRO A 3 -46.72 -36.73 38.84
C PRO A 3 -46.43 -37.09 37.36
N LEU A 4 -47.36 -37.77 36.67
CA LEU A 4 -47.19 -38.15 35.26
C LEU A 4 -47.29 -36.94 34.30
N ARG A 5 -48.21 -35.99 34.57
CA ARG A 5 -48.36 -34.76 33.77
C ARG A 5 -47.14 -33.88 33.82
N GLY A 6 -46.47 -33.78 34.99
CA GLY A 6 -45.22 -32.97 35.13
C GLY A 6 -44.03 -33.53 34.34
N LYS A 7 -43.87 -34.85 34.30
CA LYS A 7 -42.79 -35.50 33.51
C LYS A 7 -43.00 -35.39 32.00
N ILE A 8 -44.24 -35.46 31.52
CA ILE A 8 -44.56 -35.31 30.09
C ILE A 8 -44.32 -33.86 29.63
N LEU A 9 -44.66 -32.86 30.43
CA LEU A 9 -44.42 -31.46 30.12
C LEU A 9 -42.94 -31.11 30.14
N ALA A 10 -42.15 -31.67 31.07
CA ALA A 10 -40.69 -31.44 31.13
C ALA A 10 -39.95 -32.08 29.94
N THR A 11 -40.39 -33.28 29.49
CA THR A 11 -39.84 -33.93 28.29
C THR A 11 -40.21 -33.18 27.02
N ALA A 12 -41.43 -32.65 26.89
CA ALA A 12 -41.86 -31.86 25.74
C ALA A 12 -41.11 -30.52 25.66
N ALA A 13 -40.88 -29.84 26.78
CA ALA A 13 -40.08 -28.62 26.84
C ALA A 13 -38.60 -28.84 26.46
N GLY A 14 -38.02 -29.96 26.96
CA GLY A 14 -36.66 -30.35 26.60
C GLY A 14 -36.48 -30.70 25.11
N PHE A 15 -37.50 -31.36 24.53
CA PHE A 15 -37.54 -31.70 23.11
C PHE A 15 -37.69 -30.44 22.22
N SER A 16 -38.57 -29.53 22.56
CA SER A 16 -38.78 -28.26 21.87
C SER A 16 -37.49 -27.38 21.90
N GLN A 17 -36.79 -27.35 23.05
CA GLN A 17 -35.52 -26.65 23.16
C GLN A 17 -34.39 -27.29 22.31
N ARG A 18 -34.36 -28.61 22.19
CA ARG A 18 -33.44 -29.34 21.33
C ARG A 18 -33.73 -29.08 19.86
N LEU A 19 -34.99 -29.12 19.45
CA LEU A 19 -35.41 -28.78 18.08
C LEU A 19 -35.10 -27.32 17.73
N GLY A 20 -35.35 -26.38 18.62
CA GLY A 20 -35.03 -24.97 18.44
C GLY A 20 -33.50 -24.72 18.33
N ARG A 21 -32.68 -25.48 19.06
CA ARG A 21 -31.20 -25.45 18.92
C ARG A 21 -30.75 -26.07 17.60
N LEU A 22 -31.35 -27.16 17.17
CA LEU A 22 -31.06 -27.80 15.89
C LEU A 22 -31.46 -26.91 14.72
N ALA A 23 -32.65 -26.33 14.74
CA ALA A 23 -33.13 -25.39 13.72
C ALA A 23 -32.21 -24.15 13.61
N ARG A 24 -31.80 -23.57 14.74
CA ARG A 24 -30.82 -22.45 14.75
C ARG A 24 -29.46 -22.86 14.22
N ARG A 25 -28.99 -24.09 14.47
CA ARG A 25 -27.73 -24.62 13.91
C ARG A 25 -27.83 -24.83 12.40
N LEU A 26 -28.97 -25.36 11.92
CA LEU A 26 -29.20 -25.56 10.48
C LEU A 26 -29.34 -24.24 9.73
N ALA A 27 -30.03 -23.24 10.29
CA ALA A 27 -30.17 -21.91 9.70
C ALA A 27 -28.86 -21.14 9.62
N ARG A 28 -27.87 -21.42 10.48
CA ARG A 28 -26.54 -20.76 10.45
C ARG A 28 -25.57 -21.39 9.44
N ARG A 29 -25.79 -22.64 9.03
CA ARG A 29 -24.89 -23.35 8.10
C ARG A 29 -24.70 -22.64 6.75
N PRO A 30 -25.75 -22.18 6.06
CA PRO A 30 -25.58 -21.51 4.77
C PRO A 30 -24.84 -20.18 4.89
N VAL A 31 -25.02 -19.44 5.98
CA VAL A 31 -24.29 -18.18 6.22
C VAL A 31 -22.79 -18.45 6.44
N VAL A 32 -22.45 -19.44 7.27
CA VAL A 32 -21.05 -19.82 7.51
C VAL A 32 -20.41 -20.32 6.22
N LEU A 33 -21.12 -21.15 5.44
CA LEU A 33 -20.66 -21.62 4.14
C LEU A 33 -20.38 -20.45 3.18
N ALA A 34 -21.29 -19.48 3.08
CA ALA A 34 -21.13 -18.31 2.21
C ALA A 34 -19.94 -17.45 2.63
N LEU A 35 -19.77 -17.22 3.94
CA LEU A 35 -18.65 -16.40 4.45
C LEU A 35 -17.30 -17.09 4.29
N VAL A 36 -17.16 -18.34 4.73
CA VAL A 36 -15.87 -19.06 4.62
C VAL A 36 -15.57 -19.42 3.17
N GLY A 37 -16.60 -19.80 2.39
CA GLY A 37 -16.44 -20.08 0.96
C GLY A 37 -16.08 -18.83 0.15
N GLY A 38 -16.73 -17.70 0.40
CA GLY A 38 -16.38 -16.42 -0.23
C GLY A 38 -14.95 -15.96 0.12
N LEU A 39 -14.56 -16.13 1.40
CA LEU A 39 -13.20 -15.83 1.84
C LEU A 39 -12.15 -16.74 1.16
N ALA A 40 -12.45 -18.04 1.04
CA ALA A 40 -11.60 -18.99 0.34
C ALA A 40 -11.46 -18.64 -1.16
N ALA A 41 -12.57 -18.28 -1.81
CA ALA A 41 -12.57 -17.87 -3.22
C ALA A 41 -11.75 -16.58 -3.45
N ALA A 42 -11.94 -15.55 -2.59
CA ALA A 42 -11.16 -14.32 -2.65
C ALA A 42 -9.66 -14.59 -2.40
N SER A 43 -9.33 -15.45 -1.45
CA SER A 43 -7.95 -15.86 -1.15
C SER A 43 -7.31 -16.63 -2.32
N ALA A 44 -8.04 -17.55 -2.93
CA ALA A 44 -7.60 -18.28 -4.12
C ALA A 44 -7.36 -17.31 -5.30
N ALA A 45 -8.25 -16.33 -5.50
CA ALA A 45 -8.05 -15.28 -6.49
C ALA A 45 -6.75 -14.51 -6.23
N GLY A 46 -6.46 -14.16 -4.97
CA GLY A 46 -5.20 -13.50 -4.59
C GLY A 46 -3.96 -14.35 -4.86
N VAL A 47 -4.01 -15.66 -4.60
CA VAL A 47 -2.92 -16.60 -4.95
C VAL A 47 -2.74 -16.65 -6.46
N LEU A 48 -3.81 -16.76 -7.23
CA LEU A 48 -3.82 -16.85 -8.69
C LEU A 48 -3.48 -15.52 -9.38
N SER A 49 -3.42 -14.40 -8.66
CA SER A 49 -3.10 -13.08 -9.23
C SER A 49 -1.74 -13.02 -9.93
N SER A 50 -0.81 -13.91 -9.57
CA SER A 50 0.49 -14.06 -10.23
C SER A 50 0.40 -14.62 -11.67
N LEU A 51 -0.65 -15.37 -11.95
CA LEU A 51 -0.93 -15.98 -13.28
C LEU A 51 -1.97 -15.18 -14.06
N PHE A 52 -2.93 -14.59 -13.33
CA PHE A 52 -4.04 -13.84 -13.92
C PHE A 52 -4.04 -12.40 -13.39
N PRO A 53 -3.42 -11.44 -14.10
CA PRO A 53 -3.28 -10.05 -13.65
C PRO A 53 -4.60 -9.35 -13.28
N MET A 54 -5.72 -9.76 -13.86
CA MET A 54 -7.04 -9.22 -13.50
C MET A 54 -7.46 -9.53 -12.05
N LEU A 55 -6.81 -10.49 -11.40
CA LEU A 55 -7.03 -10.83 -10.00
C LEU A 55 -6.10 -10.05 -9.04
N ALA A 56 -5.30 -9.14 -9.55
CA ALA A 56 -4.35 -8.33 -8.76
C ALA A 56 -4.98 -7.65 -7.53
N PRO A 57 -6.22 -7.09 -7.56
CA PRO A 57 -6.84 -6.50 -6.37
C PRO A 57 -6.94 -7.47 -5.18
N PHE A 58 -7.20 -8.75 -5.44
CA PHE A 58 -7.24 -9.77 -4.39
C PHE A 58 -5.84 -10.08 -3.84
N GLY A 59 -4.80 -9.95 -4.69
CA GLY A 59 -3.41 -10.07 -4.27
C GLY A 59 -3.02 -8.99 -3.27
N ASP A 60 -3.40 -7.75 -3.52
CA ASP A 60 -3.15 -6.62 -2.61
C ASP A 60 -3.90 -6.77 -1.28
N LEU A 61 -5.06 -7.40 -1.27
CA LEU A 61 -5.85 -7.65 -0.05
C LEU A 61 -5.39 -8.88 0.75
N GLN A 62 -4.38 -9.64 0.31
CA GLN A 62 -4.02 -10.95 0.88
C GLN A 62 -3.74 -10.90 2.39
N ALA A 63 -3.10 -9.84 2.89
CA ALA A 63 -2.86 -9.66 4.33
C ALA A 63 -4.18 -9.43 5.11
N HIS A 64 -5.10 -8.65 4.56
CA HIS A 64 -6.42 -8.43 5.14
C HIS A 64 -7.29 -9.69 5.11
N LEU A 65 -7.20 -10.47 4.02
CA LEU A 65 -7.84 -11.79 3.92
C LEU A 65 -7.27 -12.77 4.95
N SER A 66 -5.97 -12.67 5.31
CA SER A 66 -5.37 -13.44 6.41
C SER A 66 -6.04 -13.07 7.75
N ALA A 67 -6.17 -11.77 8.04
CA ALA A 67 -6.83 -11.31 9.27
C ALA A 67 -8.30 -11.76 9.32
N ALA A 68 -9.04 -11.64 8.21
CA ALA A 68 -10.41 -12.10 8.09
C ALA A 68 -10.54 -13.63 8.30
N ALA A 69 -9.60 -14.42 7.78
CA ALA A 69 -9.56 -15.86 7.97
C ALA A 69 -9.29 -16.26 9.44
N ALA A 70 -8.41 -15.52 10.12
CA ALA A 70 -8.18 -15.71 11.56
C ALA A 70 -9.44 -15.45 12.39
N VAL A 71 -10.13 -14.33 12.11
CA VAL A 71 -11.41 -13.98 12.76
C VAL A 71 -12.47 -15.03 12.47
N ALA A 72 -12.60 -15.49 11.22
CA ALA A 72 -13.54 -16.53 10.82
C ALA A 72 -13.26 -17.85 11.54
N ALA A 73 -11.99 -18.27 11.66
CA ALA A 73 -11.60 -19.47 12.40
C ALA A 73 -11.98 -19.37 13.88
N ALA A 74 -11.68 -18.25 14.54
CA ALA A 74 -12.05 -18.00 15.94
C ALA A 74 -13.58 -18.00 16.14
N ALA A 75 -14.33 -17.33 15.26
CA ALA A 75 -15.79 -17.31 15.31
C ALA A 75 -16.39 -18.72 15.12
N CYS A 76 -15.86 -19.52 14.19
CA CYS A 76 -16.27 -20.90 13.99
C CYS A 76 -16.00 -21.79 15.22
N LEU A 77 -14.87 -21.59 15.90
CA LEU A 77 -14.57 -22.27 17.17
C LEU A 77 -15.56 -21.88 18.26
N ALA A 78 -15.84 -20.59 18.41
CA ALA A 78 -16.80 -20.08 19.41
C ALA A 78 -18.20 -20.68 19.25
N ILE A 79 -18.64 -20.90 18.01
CA ILE A 79 -19.93 -21.61 17.72
C ILE A 79 -19.79 -23.14 17.67
N ARG A 80 -18.61 -23.68 18.05
CA ARG A 80 -18.28 -25.11 18.07
C ARG A 80 -18.39 -25.81 16.71
N SER A 81 -18.08 -25.09 15.64
CA SER A 81 -18.08 -25.61 14.26
C SER A 81 -16.65 -25.96 13.82
N ARG A 82 -16.11 -27.07 14.32
CA ARG A 82 -14.70 -27.47 14.12
C ARG A 82 -14.31 -27.62 12.65
N ALA A 83 -15.19 -28.17 11.80
CA ALA A 83 -14.89 -28.36 10.38
C ALA A 83 -14.71 -27.00 9.65
N TRP A 84 -15.58 -26.02 9.91
CA TRP A 84 -15.46 -24.69 9.34
C TRP A 84 -14.29 -23.89 9.93
N ALA A 85 -13.97 -24.09 11.20
CA ALA A 85 -12.78 -23.53 11.81
C ALA A 85 -11.51 -24.07 11.15
N ALA A 86 -11.44 -25.37 10.88
CA ALA A 86 -10.33 -25.99 10.16
C ALA A 86 -10.22 -25.45 8.72
N ALA A 87 -11.36 -25.33 8.00
CA ALA A 87 -11.36 -24.73 6.66
C ALA A 87 -10.83 -23.29 6.66
N ALA A 88 -11.29 -22.44 7.59
CA ALA A 88 -10.80 -21.07 7.73
C ALA A 88 -9.30 -21.03 8.13
N ALA A 89 -8.83 -21.95 8.95
CA ALA A 89 -7.42 -22.07 9.32
C ALA A 89 -6.54 -22.48 8.12
N VAL A 90 -7.01 -23.33 7.23
CA VAL A 90 -6.33 -23.67 5.98
C VAL A 90 -6.22 -22.43 5.08
N VAL A 91 -7.30 -21.65 4.93
CA VAL A 91 -7.29 -20.40 4.17
C VAL A 91 -6.29 -19.41 4.78
N LEU A 92 -6.28 -19.26 6.11
CA LEU A 92 -5.30 -18.43 6.82
C LEU A 92 -3.87 -18.88 6.52
N ALA A 93 -3.57 -20.16 6.65
CA ALA A 93 -2.23 -20.71 6.41
C ALA A 93 -1.78 -20.46 4.96
N ALA A 94 -2.66 -20.67 3.98
CA ALA A 94 -2.37 -20.39 2.57
C ALA A 94 -2.07 -18.91 2.32
N ASN A 95 -2.88 -18.00 2.87
CA ASN A 95 -2.65 -16.56 2.75
C ASN A 95 -1.31 -16.14 3.40
N LEU A 96 -1.04 -16.61 4.62
CA LEU A 96 0.23 -16.31 5.31
C LEU A 96 1.45 -16.86 4.55
N ALA A 97 1.35 -18.03 3.94
CA ALA A 97 2.41 -18.59 3.12
C ALA A 97 2.69 -17.71 1.90
N VAL A 98 1.65 -17.22 1.21
CA VAL A 98 1.80 -16.33 0.04
C VAL A 98 2.38 -14.98 0.45
N VAL A 99 1.82 -14.33 1.46
CA VAL A 99 2.31 -13.04 1.95
C VAL A 99 3.75 -13.18 2.45
N GLY A 100 4.03 -14.21 3.26
CA GLY A 100 5.35 -14.46 3.80
C GLY A 100 6.40 -14.75 2.73
N SER A 101 6.08 -15.59 1.74
CA SER A 101 7.02 -15.89 0.64
C SER A 101 7.34 -14.66 -0.22
N ARG A 102 6.36 -13.81 -0.49
CA ARG A 102 6.56 -12.58 -1.27
C ARG A 102 7.36 -11.53 -0.49
N LEU A 103 7.05 -11.35 0.80
CA LEU A 103 7.82 -10.44 1.65
C LEU A 103 9.26 -10.92 1.88
N ALA A 104 9.47 -12.23 2.02
CA ALA A 104 10.81 -12.80 2.14
C ALA A 104 11.67 -12.63 0.86
N ALA A 105 11.03 -12.42 -0.29
CA ALA A 105 11.69 -12.16 -1.56
C ALA A 105 11.96 -10.66 -1.82
N VAL A 106 11.49 -9.77 -0.94
CA VAL A 106 11.69 -8.33 -1.01
C VAL A 106 12.77 -7.93 0.00
N GLU A 107 13.87 -7.38 -0.50
CA GLU A 107 14.89 -6.80 0.36
C GLU A 107 14.34 -5.53 1.02
N THR A 108 14.49 -5.42 2.35
CA THR A 108 14.14 -4.21 3.10
C THR A 108 15.40 -3.39 3.37
N CYS A 109 15.30 -2.06 3.18
CA CYS A 109 16.41 -1.18 3.47
C CYS A 109 16.71 -1.17 4.97
N ALA A 110 17.97 -1.30 5.32
CA ALA A 110 18.41 -1.07 6.69
C ALA A 110 18.26 0.42 7.04
N VAL A 111 17.73 0.69 8.23
CA VAL A 111 17.67 2.06 8.77
C VAL A 111 18.95 2.32 9.57
N HIS A 112 19.70 3.33 9.17
CA HIS A 112 20.98 3.72 9.77
C HIS A 112 20.81 4.92 10.71
N SER A 113 21.79 5.15 11.56
CA SER A 113 21.95 6.41 12.28
C SER A 113 22.86 7.33 11.47
N ALA A 114 22.45 8.58 11.27
CA ALA A 114 23.29 9.55 10.57
C ALA A 114 24.54 9.85 11.42
N ALA A 115 25.71 9.83 10.77
CA ALA A 115 26.95 10.25 11.42
C ALA A 115 26.94 11.77 11.68
N SER A 116 27.71 12.22 12.68
CA SER A 116 27.84 13.65 12.93
C SER A 116 28.44 14.35 11.72
N GLY A 117 27.76 15.39 11.21
CA GLY A 117 28.16 16.13 10.03
C GLY A 117 27.79 15.48 8.69
N GLN A 118 27.15 14.31 8.69
CA GLN A 118 26.65 13.70 7.46
C GLN A 118 25.50 14.53 6.88
N HIS A 119 25.61 14.91 5.61
CA HIS A 119 24.53 15.59 4.92
C HIS A 119 23.40 14.62 4.60
N VAL A 120 22.21 14.94 5.09
CA VAL A 120 21.01 14.14 4.86
C VAL A 120 19.91 15.00 4.25
N LEU A 121 19.10 14.38 3.41
CA LEU A 121 17.96 15.02 2.73
C LEU A 121 16.65 14.43 3.27
N ARG A 122 15.74 15.32 3.60
CA ARG A 122 14.35 14.96 3.96
C ARG A 122 13.50 15.00 2.72
N VAL A 123 12.95 13.88 2.35
CA VAL A 123 12.11 13.73 1.17
C VAL A 123 10.70 13.35 1.60
N MET A 124 9.71 13.94 0.98
CA MET A 124 8.31 13.60 1.19
C MET A 124 7.68 13.20 -0.14
N THR A 125 7.03 12.04 -0.19
CA THR A 125 6.14 11.66 -1.29
C THR A 125 4.69 11.67 -0.83
N LEU A 126 3.79 12.19 -1.67
CA LEU A 126 2.38 12.33 -1.35
C LEU A 126 1.53 12.30 -2.63
N ASN A 127 0.65 11.33 -2.75
CA ASN A 127 -0.51 11.45 -3.62
C ASN A 127 -1.46 12.47 -2.99
N VAL A 128 -1.67 13.60 -3.67
CA VAL A 128 -2.47 14.71 -3.13
C VAL A 128 -3.98 14.49 -3.26
N TRP A 129 -4.38 13.40 -3.90
CA TRP A 129 -5.75 13.09 -4.27
C TRP A 129 -6.36 14.13 -5.24
N GLY A 130 -6.55 13.74 -6.48
CA GLY A 130 -7.01 14.63 -7.54
C GLY A 130 -8.30 15.41 -7.26
N ARG A 131 -9.10 15.00 -6.25
CA ARG A 131 -10.33 15.69 -5.80
C ARG A 131 -10.13 16.55 -4.55
N ASN A 132 -8.92 16.53 -3.96
CA ASN A 132 -8.64 17.32 -2.76
C ASN A 132 -8.59 18.81 -3.10
N GLY A 133 -9.49 19.60 -2.51
CA GLY A 133 -9.53 21.06 -2.64
C GLY A 133 -8.84 21.80 -1.50
N ASP A 134 -8.30 21.10 -0.49
CA ASP A 134 -7.72 21.73 0.71
C ASP A 134 -6.22 22.00 0.52
N ALA A 135 -5.92 23.00 -0.32
CA ALA A 135 -4.55 23.45 -0.54
C ALA A 135 -3.89 23.98 0.75
N ALA A 136 -4.68 24.45 1.73
CA ALA A 136 -4.15 24.96 2.99
C ALA A 136 -3.65 23.82 3.87
N ALA A 137 -4.45 22.78 4.08
CA ALA A 137 -4.03 21.60 4.85
C ALA A 137 -2.79 20.92 4.26
N LEU A 138 -2.71 20.83 2.92
CA LEU A 138 -1.53 20.32 2.23
C LEU A 138 -0.29 21.19 2.50
N ALA A 139 -0.40 22.51 2.30
CA ALA A 139 0.70 23.45 2.52
C ALA A 139 1.14 23.45 3.99
N ASP A 140 0.21 23.42 4.94
CA ASP A 140 0.49 23.37 6.38
C ASP A 140 1.20 22.07 6.76
N ALA A 141 0.83 20.94 6.19
CA ALA A 141 1.53 19.68 6.41
C ALA A 141 2.97 19.74 5.89
N VAL A 142 3.18 20.30 4.71
CA VAL A 142 4.52 20.51 4.14
C VAL A 142 5.34 21.46 5.02
N ALA A 143 4.75 22.59 5.45
CA ALA A 143 5.42 23.57 6.30
C ALA A 143 5.82 23.01 7.67
N ARG A 144 4.98 22.15 8.27
CA ARG A 144 5.30 21.47 9.56
C ARG A 144 6.46 20.49 9.42
N HIS A 145 6.53 19.79 8.32
CA HIS A 145 7.52 18.73 8.12
C HIS A 145 8.79 19.18 7.40
N ARG A 146 8.74 20.31 6.72
CA ARG A 146 9.86 20.95 6.00
C ARG A 146 10.72 19.96 5.23
N PRO A 147 10.15 19.17 4.30
CA PRO A 147 10.97 18.35 3.42
C PRO A 147 11.84 19.23 2.51
N ASP A 148 13.03 18.75 2.21
CA ASP A 148 13.94 19.38 1.24
C ASP A 148 13.47 19.15 -0.19
N LEU A 149 12.86 17.98 -0.41
CA LEU A 149 12.32 17.51 -1.68
C LEU A 149 10.88 17.01 -1.47
N LEU A 150 9.99 17.39 -2.39
CA LEU A 150 8.58 17.01 -2.35
C LEU A 150 8.18 16.38 -3.68
N LEU A 151 7.74 15.13 -3.62
CA LEU A 151 7.29 14.32 -4.76
C LEU A 151 5.78 14.22 -4.69
N LEU A 152 5.07 14.75 -5.69
CA LEU A 152 3.61 14.83 -5.68
C LEU A 152 3.01 13.99 -6.82
N GLN A 153 1.91 13.31 -6.56
CA GLN A 153 1.13 12.57 -7.53
C GLN A 153 -0.32 13.05 -7.49
N GLU A 154 -1.07 12.83 -8.56
CA GLU A 154 -2.44 13.28 -8.79
C GLU A 154 -2.63 14.81 -8.75
N LEU A 155 -1.62 15.57 -9.12
CA LEU A 155 -1.80 17.01 -9.28
C LEU A 155 -2.82 17.29 -10.41
N ARG A 156 -3.74 18.24 -10.15
CA ARG A 156 -4.78 18.69 -11.07
C ARG A 156 -4.84 20.22 -11.05
N PRO A 157 -5.49 20.88 -12.00
CA PRO A 157 -5.58 22.36 -12.05
C PRO A 157 -6.03 23.00 -10.73
N GLN A 158 -6.93 22.35 -9.96
CA GLN A 158 -7.36 22.84 -8.65
C GLN A 158 -6.25 22.93 -7.60
N HIS A 159 -5.12 22.24 -7.80
CA HIS A 159 -3.96 22.32 -6.90
C HIS A 159 -3.02 23.50 -7.22
N ALA A 160 -3.35 24.38 -8.17
CA ALA A 160 -2.54 25.55 -8.49
C ALA A 160 -2.27 26.42 -7.24
N ALA A 161 -3.29 26.64 -6.39
CA ALA A 161 -3.15 27.37 -5.14
C ALA A 161 -2.17 26.72 -4.16
N LEU A 162 -2.05 25.39 -4.13
CA LEU A 162 -1.02 24.69 -3.37
C LEU A 162 0.38 25.03 -3.91
N LEU A 163 0.59 24.88 -5.22
CA LEU A 163 1.87 25.16 -5.85
C LEU A 163 2.30 26.62 -5.64
N ASP A 164 1.36 27.56 -5.64
CA ASP A 164 1.65 28.97 -5.36
C ASP A 164 2.05 29.19 -3.89
N ARG A 165 1.37 28.57 -2.94
CA ARG A 165 1.73 28.65 -1.51
C ARG A 165 3.13 28.07 -1.23
N LEU A 166 3.53 27.04 -1.96
CA LEU A 166 4.82 26.38 -1.82
C LEU A 166 5.96 27.07 -2.57
N ARG A 167 5.68 28.14 -3.37
CA ARG A 167 6.66 28.82 -4.22
C ARG A 167 7.84 29.37 -3.46
N GLY A 168 7.61 29.91 -2.25
CA GLY A 168 8.66 30.49 -1.42
C GLY A 168 9.60 29.44 -0.78
N GLN A 169 9.11 28.21 -0.58
CA GLN A 169 9.90 27.13 0.00
C GLN A 169 10.66 26.31 -1.04
N TYR A 170 10.09 26.16 -2.25
CA TYR A 170 10.66 25.37 -3.33
C TYR A 170 10.90 26.23 -4.56
N ALA A 171 12.15 26.69 -4.70
CA ALA A 171 12.57 27.53 -5.84
C ALA A 171 12.65 26.73 -7.14
N HIS A 172 12.90 25.43 -7.05
CA HIS A 172 13.08 24.55 -8.20
C HIS A 172 11.90 23.57 -8.31
N ARG A 173 11.35 23.44 -9.52
CA ARG A 173 10.18 22.61 -9.80
C ARG A 173 10.28 21.97 -11.17
N ILE A 174 9.92 20.70 -11.24
CA ILE A 174 9.74 19.97 -12.48
C ILE A 174 8.37 19.30 -12.41
N LEU A 175 7.51 19.65 -13.35
CA LEU A 175 6.19 19.09 -13.49
C LEU A 175 6.16 18.19 -14.72
N CYS A 176 5.35 17.15 -14.67
CA CYS A 176 5.02 16.38 -15.84
C CYS A 176 4.09 17.20 -16.72
N ASP A 177 4.59 17.55 -17.89
CA ASP A 177 3.93 18.34 -18.95
C ASP A 177 3.65 17.49 -20.20
N ALA A 178 3.79 16.17 -20.10
CA ALA A 178 3.60 15.26 -21.21
C ALA A 178 2.14 15.24 -21.71
N HIS A 179 1.19 15.31 -20.77
CA HIS A 179 -0.25 15.53 -21.02
C HIS A 179 -0.97 15.95 -19.73
N ASP A 180 -2.19 16.47 -19.85
CA ASP A 180 -2.97 17.05 -18.74
C ASP A 180 -3.24 16.09 -17.58
N ASP A 181 -3.23 14.79 -17.81
CA ASP A 181 -3.52 13.75 -16.82
C ASP A 181 -2.30 13.17 -16.10
N CYS A 182 -1.08 13.54 -16.49
CA CYS A 182 0.14 13.03 -15.85
C CYS A 182 0.18 13.33 -14.35
N GLY A 183 -0.10 14.57 -13.94
CA GLY A 183 -0.32 14.94 -12.54
C GLY A 183 0.84 14.67 -11.59
N ILE A 184 2.08 14.60 -12.06
CA ILE A 184 3.28 14.35 -11.26
C ILE A 184 4.14 15.61 -11.18
N ALA A 185 4.69 15.90 -9.99
CA ALA A 185 5.67 16.97 -9.81
C ALA A 185 6.75 16.62 -8.81
N VAL A 186 7.92 17.20 -9.03
CA VAL A 186 9.04 17.24 -8.08
C VAL A 186 9.33 18.71 -7.76
N LEU A 187 9.26 19.05 -6.47
CA LEU A 187 9.60 20.36 -5.95
C LEU A 187 10.82 20.24 -5.04
N SER A 188 11.74 21.20 -5.09
CA SER A 188 13.00 21.16 -4.36
C SER A 188 13.45 22.53 -3.85
N ALA A 189 14.01 22.54 -2.64
CA ALA A 189 14.77 23.65 -2.12
C ALA A 189 16.16 23.77 -2.79
N TYR A 190 16.63 22.69 -3.42
CA TYR A 190 17.93 22.61 -4.10
C TYR A 190 17.78 22.60 -5.62
N PRO A 191 18.83 22.96 -6.37
CA PRO A 191 18.82 22.90 -7.84
C PRO A 191 18.40 21.52 -8.35
N LEU A 192 17.46 21.51 -9.29
CA LEU A 192 16.97 20.34 -9.98
C LEU A 192 17.36 20.35 -11.45
N GLU A 193 17.78 19.21 -11.96
CA GLU A 193 17.95 18.93 -13.37
C GLU A 193 16.88 17.92 -13.81
N ARG A 194 16.15 18.22 -14.88
CA ARG A 194 15.20 17.30 -15.50
C ARG A 194 16.00 16.27 -16.30
N LEU A 195 15.92 15.00 -15.92
CA LEU A 195 16.53 13.91 -16.66
C LEU A 195 15.54 13.32 -17.65
N ARG A 196 14.32 12.99 -17.15
CA ARG A 196 13.28 12.37 -17.97
C ARG A 196 11.89 12.72 -17.46
N VAL A 197 10.95 12.86 -18.37
CA VAL A 197 9.51 12.93 -18.08
C VAL A 197 8.80 12.01 -19.06
N VAL A 198 8.00 11.08 -18.53
CA VAL A 198 7.13 10.20 -19.29
C VAL A 198 5.72 10.35 -18.73
N GLY A 199 4.76 10.51 -19.61
CA GLY A 199 3.37 10.63 -19.24
C GLY A 199 2.54 10.08 -20.40
N ASP A 200 2.50 8.76 -20.52
CA ASP A 200 1.71 8.07 -21.53
C ASP A 200 0.97 6.87 -20.89
N ASP A 201 0.20 6.15 -21.69
CA ASP A 201 -0.56 4.98 -21.24
C ASP A 201 0.36 3.84 -20.72
N THR A 202 1.65 3.88 -21.08
CA THR A 202 2.62 2.86 -20.70
C THR A 202 3.22 3.15 -19.34
N LEU A 203 3.57 4.43 -19.06
CA LEU A 203 4.28 4.81 -17.84
C LEU A 203 4.07 6.28 -17.52
N MET A 204 3.89 6.61 -16.24
CA MET A 204 3.88 7.98 -15.74
C MET A 204 5.00 8.15 -14.72
N LEU A 205 6.01 8.93 -15.06
CA LEU A 205 7.14 9.22 -14.17
C LEU A 205 7.76 10.59 -14.45
N VAL A 206 8.41 11.12 -13.40
CA VAL A 206 9.34 12.24 -13.49
C VAL A 206 10.65 11.81 -12.84
N GLU A 207 11.72 11.79 -13.62
CA GLU A 207 13.08 11.54 -13.16
C GLU A 207 13.88 12.84 -13.13
N THR A 208 14.54 13.10 -12.00
CA THR A 208 15.27 14.33 -11.73
C THR A 208 16.58 14.04 -11.02
N ARG A 209 17.55 14.96 -11.14
CA ARG A 209 18.74 15.00 -10.33
C ARG A 209 18.70 16.23 -9.42
N ALA A 210 18.78 16.02 -8.11
CA ALA A 210 18.92 17.07 -7.11
C ALA A 210 20.37 17.21 -6.68
N ARG A 211 20.90 18.45 -6.67
CA ARG A 211 22.26 18.75 -6.22
C ARG A 211 22.22 19.40 -4.84
N ALA A 212 22.62 18.65 -3.81
CA ALA A 212 22.56 19.10 -2.43
C ALA A 212 23.76 18.61 -1.61
N GLY A 213 24.30 19.48 -0.77
CA GLY A 213 25.33 19.11 0.20
C GLY A 213 26.64 18.56 -0.40
N GLY A 214 26.99 18.97 -1.61
CA GLY A 214 28.18 18.49 -2.31
C GLY A 214 28.01 17.13 -3.00
N GLY A 215 26.80 16.58 -3.01
CA GLY A 215 26.45 15.34 -3.72
C GLY A 215 25.25 15.49 -4.64
N GLU A 216 24.98 14.43 -5.39
CA GLU A 216 23.85 14.35 -6.31
C GLU A 216 22.96 13.16 -5.93
N LEU A 217 21.65 13.40 -5.83
CA LEU A 217 20.64 12.36 -5.64
C LEU A 217 19.75 12.30 -6.87
N VAL A 218 19.62 11.13 -7.48
CA VAL A 218 18.67 10.90 -8.55
C VAL A 218 17.35 10.43 -7.95
N LEU A 219 16.26 11.07 -8.36
CA LEU A 219 14.91 10.80 -7.85
C LEU A 219 14.00 10.44 -9.03
N LEU A 220 13.33 9.33 -8.92
CA LEU A 220 12.23 8.97 -9.80
C LEU A 220 10.95 8.95 -8.97
N THR A 221 9.95 9.71 -9.40
CA THR A 221 8.60 9.61 -8.84
C THR A 221 7.61 9.14 -9.89
N THR A 222 6.69 8.27 -9.48
CA THR A 222 5.72 7.63 -10.36
C THR A 222 4.34 7.56 -9.73
N HIS A 223 3.32 7.43 -10.58
CA HIS A 223 1.97 7.07 -10.20
C HIS A 223 1.51 5.92 -11.08
N MET A 224 1.42 4.73 -10.50
CA MET A 224 1.12 3.50 -11.22
C MET A 224 -0.38 3.31 -11.41
N LEU A 225 -0.79 2.60 -12.45
CA LEU A 225 -2.17 2.17 -12.65
C LEU A 225 -2.67 1.36 -11.45
N ARG A 226 -3.96 1.51 -11.16
CA ARG A 226 -4.63 0.72 -10.13
C ARG A 226 -4.71 -0.76 -10.51
N PRO A 227 -4.75 -1.68 -9.52
CA PRO A 227 -4.64 -3.13 -9.78
C PRO A 227 -5.80 -3.69 -10.63
N TYR A 228 -6.96 -3.04 -10.69
CA TYR A 228 -8.06 -3.49 -11.54
C TYR A 228 -7.82 -3.29 -13.05
N TYR A 229 -6.78 -2.53 -13.45
CA TYR A 229 -6.32 -2.50 -14.84
C TYR A 229 -5.49 -3.73 -15.25
N GLY A 230 -5.24 -4.65 -14.33
CA GLY A 230 -4.72 -5.98 -14.59
C GLY A 230 -3.44 -6.00 -15.44
N ARG A 231 -3.58 -6.34 -16.72
CA ARG A 231 -2.43 -6.42 -17.64
C ARG A 231 -1.73 -5.08 -17.82
N GLY A 232 -2.47 -3.97 -17.87
CA GLY A 232 -1.88 -2.63 -17.98
C GLY A 232 -0.95 -2.33 -16.80
N GLN A 233 -1.38 -2.57 -15.57
CA GLN A 233 -0.53 -2.42 -14.39
C GLN A 233 0.70 -3.33 -14.44
N ALA A 234 0.53 -4.60 -14.84
CA ALA A 234 1.67 -5.53 -14.94
C ALA A 234 2.71 -5.08 -15.97
N HIS A 235 2.27 -4.53 -17.12
CA HIS A 235 3.16 -3.96 -18.14
C HIS A 235 3.88 -2.72 -17.61
N GLN A 236 3.17 -1.83 -16.88
CA GLN A 236 3.81 -0.68 -16.25
C GLN A 236 4.91 -1.09 -15.26
N PHE A 237 4.67 -2.09 -14.42
CA PHE A 237 5.70 -2.59 -13.50
C PHE A 237 6.91 -3.15 -14.24
N ALA A 238 6.71 -3.82 -15.35
CA ALA A 238 7.80 -4.33 -16.18
C ALA A 238 8.62 -3.20 -16.79
N ALA A 239 7.95 -2.19 -17.36
CA ALA A 239 8.59 -1.00 -17.92
C ALA A 239 9.34 -0.18 -16.85
N LEU A 240 8.71 0.04 -15.68
CA LEU A 240 9.35 0.75 -14.58
C LEU A 240 10.59 0.00 -14.07
N ALA A 241 10.56 -1.34 -14.01
CA ALA A 241 11.73 -2.12 -13.61
C ALA A 241 12.92 -1.88 -14.54
N GLU A 242 12.68 -1.84 -15.86
CA GLU A 242 13.72 -1.54 -16.86
C GLU A 242 14.29 -0.14 -16.71
N GLU A 243 13.46 0.85 -16.37
CA GLU A 243 13.92 2.20 -16.08
C GLU A 243 14.78 2.24 -14.83
N VAL A 244 14.31 1.64 -13.73
CA VAL A 244 15.02 1.67 -12.44
C VAL A 244 16.31 0.86 -12.49
N GLU A 245 16.36 -0.25 -13.26
CA GLU A 245 17.58 -1.03 -13.45
C GLU A 245 18.72 -0.18 -14.04
N ARG A 246 18.41 0.74 -14.95
CA ARG A 246 19.38 1.65 -15.60
C ARG A 246 19.79 2.85 -14.74
N MET A 247 19.07 3.12 -13.64
CA MET A 247 19.40 4.27 -12.79
C MET A 247 20.72 4.07 -12.04
N PRO A 248 21.47 5.14 -11.74
CA PRO A 248 22.72 5.05 -10.98
C PRO A 248 22.48 4.62 -9.52
N ALA A 249 23.56 4.20 -8.84
CA ALA A 249 23.50 3.71 -7.47
C ALA A 249 22.95 4.75 -6.45
N ASN A 250 23.15 6.04 -6.70
CA ASN A 250 22.65 7.14 -5.87
C ASN A 250 21.20 7.52 -6.18
N SER A 251 20.31 6.51 -6.35
CA SER A 251 18.93 6.72 -6.79
C SER A 251 17.90 6.33 -5.74
N VAL A 252 16.81 7.08 -5.72
CA VAL A 252 15.59 6.84 -4.96
C VAL A 252 14.40 6.80 -5.91
N VAL A 253 13.54 5.81 -5.74
CA VAL A 253 12.26 5.68 -6.46
C VAL A 253 11.14 5.77 -5.43
N ALA A 254 10.22 6.71 -5.58
CA ALA A 254 9.13 6.89 -4.64
C ALA A 254 7.85 7.38 -5.33
N GLY A 255 6.69 7.06 -4.74
CA GLY A 255 5.40 7.48 -5.28
C GLY A 255 4.28 6.54 -4.90
N ASP A 256 3.15 6.70 -5.58
CA ASP A 256 2.00 5.81 -5.47
C ASP A 256 2.11 4.67 -6.48
N PHE A 257 2.36 3.48 -5.97
CA PHE A 257 2.49 2.25 -6.77
C PHE A 257 1.15 1.53 -6.95
N ASN A 258 0.10 2.00 -6.26
CA ASN A 258 -1.22 1.35 -6.28
C ASN A 258 -1.15 -0.16 -6.04
N SER A 259 -0.17 -0.63 -5.27
CA SER A 259 0.09 -2.05 -5.02
C SER A 259 0.88 -2.26 -3.75
N THR A 260 0.69 -3.40 -3.10
CA THR A 260 1.36 -3.75 -1.84
C THR A 260 2.63 -4.58 -2.08
N LEU A 261 3.59 -4.57 -1.14
CA LEU A 261 4.83 -5.37 -1.24
C LEU A 261 4.59 -6.87 -1.37
N TRP A 262 3.46 -7.36 -0.86
CA TRP A 262 3.06 -8.77 -1.02
C TRP A 262 2.23 -9.03 -2.28
N SER A 263 2.02 -8.05 -3.16
CA SER A 263 1.44 -8.28 -4.48
C SER A 263 2.45 -8.95 -5.42
N ALA A 264 1.92 -9.67 -6.42
CA ALA A 264 2.79 -10.35 -7.38
C ALA A 264 3.55 -9.38 -8.29
N ASN A 265 2.94 -8.25 -8.64
CA ASN A 265 3.55 -7.28 -9.54
C ASN A 265 4.66 -6.51 -8.85
N LEU A 266 4.38 -5.95 -7.66
CA LEU A 266 5.36 -5.13 -6.95
C LEU A 266 6.53 -5.97 -6.41
N SER A 267 6.29 -7.19 -5.90
CA SER A 267 7.39 -8.05 -5.45
C SER A 267 8.35 -8.42 -6.58
N ARG A 268 7.84 -8.69 -7.80
CA ARG A 268 8.69 -8.93 -8.99
C ARG A 268 9.45 -7.67 -9.41
N PHE A 269 8.79 -6.50 -9.35
CA PHE A 269 9.46 -5.22 -9.62
C PHE A 269 10.66 -5.02 -8.72
N VAL A 270 10.51 -5.15 -7.40
CA VAL A 270 11.60 -4.94 -6.43
C VAL A 270 12.79 -5.85 -6.72
N GLN A 271 12.52 -7.14 -6.98
CA GLN A 271 13.56 -8.12 -7.31
C GLN A 271 14.31 -7.77 -8.59
N ARG A 272 13.57 -7.39 -9.66
CA ARG A 272 14.17 -7.07 -10.96
C ARG A 272 14.92 -5.75 -10.93
N ALA A 273 14.37 -4.74 -10.27
CA ALA A 273 14.96 -3.41 -10.21
C ALA A 273 16.22 -3.31 -9.35
N GLY A 274 16.52 -4.34 -8.53
CA GLY A 274 17.71 -4.36 -7.66
C GLY A 274 17.67 -3.23 -6.63
N VAL A 275 16.52 -3.04 -5.97
CA VAL A 275 16.30 -2.01 -4.96
C VAL A 275 15.86 -2.62 -3.65
N CYS A 276 16.12 -1.94 -2.52
CA CYS A 276 15.51 -2.28 -1.25
C CYS A 276 14.26 -1.43 -0.97
N ALA A 277 13.30 -1.99 -0.25
CA ALA A 277 12.07 -1.30 0.15
C ALA A 277 12.25 -0.59 1.49
N GLY A 278 12.08 0.74 1.51
CA GLY A 278 12.14 1.55 2.72
C GLY A 278 10.84 1.54 3.52
N ASN A 279 9.72 1.27 2.88
CA ASN A 279 8.38 1.34 3.47
C ASN A 279 7.82 -0.06 3.81
N ALA A 280 8.47 -0.82 4.68
CA ALA A 280 7.92 -2.09 5.13
C ALA A 280 6.84 -1.85 6.22
N GLY A 281 5.54 -1.83 5.82
CA GLY A 281 4.42 -1.85 6.75
C GLY A 281 3.76 -0.51 7.10
N HIS A 282 4.12 0.59 6.48
CA HIS A 282 3.44 1.87 6.67
C HIS A 282 2.20 1.95 5.77
N ALA A 283 1.02 1.66 6.32
CA ALA A 283 -0.25 1.82 5.60
C ALA A 283 -0.46 3.28 5.18
N THR A 284 -0.82 3.50 3.91
CA THR A 284 -0.98 4.84 3.35
C THR A 284 -2.40 5.10 2.84
N TRP A 285 -3.10 4.08 2.35
CA TRP A 285 -4.43 4.24 1.75
C TRP A 285 -5.44 3.20 2.25
N PRO A 286 -6.70 3.56 2.45
CA PRO A 286 -7.17 4.93 2.55
C PRO A 286 -6.75 5.55 3.90
N SER A 287 -6.48 6.86 3.91
CA SER A 287 -5.94 7.58 5.06
C SER A 287 -6.78 7.44 6.34
N TRP A 288 -8.11 7.35 6.20
CA TRP A 288 -9.06 7.23 7.31
C TRP A 288 -9.04 5.85 8.01
N LEU A 289 -8.51 4.80 7.37
CA LEU A 289 -8.28 3.50 8.02
C LEU A 289 -7.00 3.48 8.87
N GLY A 290 -6.17 4.51 8.79
CA GLY A 290 -4.93 4.60 9.56
C GLY A 290 -4.02 3.39 9.34
N PRO A 291 -3.58 2.69 10.42
CA PRO A 291 -2.70 1.53 10.29
C PRO A 291 -3.34 0.30 9.65
N LEU A 292 -4.68 0.28 9.54
CA LEU A 292 -5.42 -0.82 8.90
C LEU A 292 -5.57 -0.65 7.38
N GLY A 293 -5.09 0.45 6.82
CA GLY A 293 -5.07 0.67 5.38
C GLY A 293 -4.05 -0.21 4.66
N LEU A 294 -3.97 -0.03 3.34
CA LEU A 294 -2.99 -0.69 2.47
C LEU A 294 -1.73 0.18 2.34
N PRO A 295 -0.53 -0.37 2.41
CA PRO A 295 0.71 0.31 2.05
C PRO A 295 0.87 0.25 0.52
N ILE A 296 0.38 1.26 -0.18
CA ILE A 296 0.45 1.35 -1.65
C ILE A 296 1.35 2.48 -2.15
N ASP A 297 1.74 3.40 -1.27
CA ASP A 297 2.81 4.35 -1.53
C ASP A 297 4.13 3.77 -1.01
N HIS A 298 5.18 3.84 -1.82
CA HIS A 298 6.45 3.20 -1.50
C HIS A 298 7.65 4.11 -1.72
N VAL A 299 8.74 3.74 -1.05
CA VAL A 299 10.07 4.30 -1.21
C VAL A 299 11.04 3.14 -1.44
N PHE A 300 11.76 3.18 -2.54
CA PHE A 300 12.80 2.21 -2.89
C PHE A 300 14.13 2.91 -3.07
N LEU A 301 15.20 2.29 -2.58
CA LEU A 301 16.54 2.84 -2.65
C LEU A 301 17.48 1.89 -3.39
N LYS A 302 18.36 2.46 -4.19
CA LYS A 302 19.52 1.74 -4.73
C LYS A 302 20.69 1.77 -3.73
N GLU A 303 21.69 0.93 -3.96
CA GLU A 303 22.78 0.63 -3.04
C GLU A 303 23.62 1.84 -2.56
N GLY A 304 23.71 2.90 -3.35
CA GLY A 304 24.44 4.13 -3.02
C GLY A 304 23.70 5.08 -2.08
N VAL A 305 22.49 4.73 -1.64
CA VAL A 305 21.66 5.57 -0.75
C VAL A 305 21.43 4.87 0.58
N SER A 306 21.62 5.60 1.67
CA SER A 306 21.29 5.14 3.03
C SER A 306 19.97 5.73 3.51
N LEU A 307 19.15 4.91 4.19
CA LEU A 307 17.91 5.35 4.84
C LEU A 307 18.18 5.63 6.33
N PHE A 308 17.76 6.81 6.81
CA PHE A 308 17.91 7.21 8.23
C PHE A 308 16.59 7.27 8.98
N GLY A 309 15.48 7.11 8.31
CA GLY A 309 14.15 7.02 8.90
C GLY A 309 13.06 7.21 7.87
N ILE A 310 11.89 6.65 8.19
CA ILE A 310 10.66 6.80 7.40
C ILE A 310 9.45 6.83 8.33
N ARG A 311 8.45 7.64 8.01
CA ARG A 311 7.18 7.72 8.74
C ARG A 311 6.06 8.23 7.87
N THR A 312 4.83 7.97 8.27
CA THR A 312 3.65 8.52 7.61
C THR A 312 3.37 9.96 8.04
N VAL A 313 2.78 10.72 7.12
CA VAL A 313 2.28 12.08 7.33
C VAL A 313 0.77 12.10 7.13
N THR A 314 0.05 12.73 8.04
CA THR A 314 -1.41 12.86 8.06
C THR A 314 -1.84 14.33 8.08
N GLY A 315 -3.15 14.58 7.97
CA GLY A 315 -3.71 15.94 8.03
C GLY A 315 -3.43 16.75 6.77
N THR A 316 -3.39 16.09 5.61
CA THR A 316 -3.18 16.69 4.30
C THR A 316 -4.48 16.90 3.52
N GLY A 317 -5.61 16.43 4.03
CA GLY A 317 -6.88 16.40 3.29
C GLY A 317 -6.94 15.31 2.21
N SER A 318 -5.81 14.65 1.91
CA SER A 318 -5.74 13.56 0.94
C SER A 318 -6.35 12.27 1.50
N ASP A 319 -6.88 11.43 0.61
CA ASP A 319 -7.23 10.05 0.94
C ASP A 319 -5.99 9.13 1.06
N HIS A 320 -4.79 9.67 0.77
CA HIS A 320 -3.51 9.05 1.10
C HIS A 320 -2.84 9.71 2.32
N ARG A 321 -2.05 8.93 3.03
CA ARG A 321 -1.07 9.41 4.02
C ARG A 321 0.27 9.54 3.30
N GLY A 322 0.92 10.70 3.39
CA GLY A 322 2.24 10.88 2.81
C GLY A 322 3.30 10.02 3.51
N LEU A 323 4.41 9.80 2.84
CA LEU A 323 5.63 9.22 3.42
C LEU A 323 6.71 10.29 3.50
N LEU A 324 7.19 10.56 4.71
CA LEU A 324 8.36 11.39 4.96
C LEU A 324 9.53 10.49 5.33
N PHE A 325 10.61 10.57 4.58
CA PHE A 325 11.81 9.78 4.79
C PHE A 325 13.07 10.63 4.71
N THR A 326 14.12 10.17 5.35
CA THR A 326 15.42 10.84 5.39
C THR A 326 16.46 9.94 4.75
N VAL A 327 17.19 10.46 3.79
CA VAL A 327 18.23 9.74 3.06
C VAL A 327 19.54 10.53 3.00
N GLY A 328 20.63 9.81 2.78
CA GLY A 328 21.94 10.40 2.48
C GLY A 328 22.70 9.51 1.53
N LEU A 329 23.67 10.07 0.85
CA LEU A 329 24.59 9.32 -0.01
C LEU A 329 25.56 8.51 0.85
N ARG A 330 25.91 7.33 0.38
CA ARG A 330 26.96 6.48 0.99
C ARG A 330 28.34 6.93 0.59
#